data_c5a9cfcf4da47148d2d39895b555b3d9
#
_entry.id   c5a9cfcf4da47148d2d39895b555b3d9
#
_cell.length_a   1.000
_cell.length_b   1.000
_cell.length_c   1.000
_cell.angle_alpha   90.00
_cell.angle_beta   90.00
_cell.angle_gamma   90.00
#
_symmetry.space_group_name_H-M   'P 1'
#
loop_
_entity.id
_entity.type
_entity.pdbx_description
1 polymer ?
#
loop_
_entity_poly.entity_id
_entity_poly.type
_entity_poly.pdbx_seq_one_letter_code
_entity_poly.pdbx_strand_id
1 'polypeptide(L)'
;NQAALEYECFHMLAVGAGCSIGDQLHPRGVLSKGAYDLIGNVYKSVEEKEPYCRDVKARTEIAVITPEEFYPEDAKDSVLSPSLIGTVRILQELGYQFDIIDSQMPLDDYQVVILPDCIYHNEDLKQKMEAYLAQGGHVIGSFDSCLPKDGSESIYGVAFEKESEYYREFVMPNDVIGKDLPKEEFVMYLRGYDVKPVHAEVLMDKIEPYFDRKGNTFCSHQHAPSSGKVGSP
;
A
#
# COMPACT_ATOMS: atom_id res chain seq x y z
N ASN A 1 -5.92 -21.00 -16.48
CA ASN A 1 -7.27 -21.57 -16.34
C ASN A 1 -8.31 -20.48 -16.59
N GLN A 2 -9.58 -20.85 -16.78
CA GLN A 2 -10.66 -19.92 -17.13
C GLN A 2 -10.85 -18.83 -16.04
N ALA A 3 -10.93 -19.23 -14.78
CA ALA A 3 -11.16 -18.27 -13.69
C ALA A 3 -10.07 -17.19 -13.58
N ALA A 4 -8.81 -17.54 -13.85
CA ALA A 4 -7.72 -16.56 -13.84
C ALA A 4 -7.87 -15.54 -14.99
N LEU A 5 -8.20 -16.01 -16.21
CA LEU A 5 -8.44 -15.12 -17.34
C LEU A 5 -9.70 -14.26 -17.15
N GLU A 6 -10.76 -14.82 -16.57
CA GLU A 6 -11.96 -14.05 -16.23
C GLU A 6 -11.64 -12.94 -15.21
N TYR A 7 -10.85 -13.26 -14.16
CA TYR A 7 -10.43 -12.26 -13.19
C TYR A 7 -9.70 -11.10 -13.87
N GLU A 8 -8.68 -11.39 -14.68
CA GLU A 8 -7.90 -10.37 -15.41
C GLU A 8 -8.79 -9.52 -16.33
N CYS A 9 -9.62 -10.17 -17.16
CA CYS A 9 -10.46 -9.46 -18.12
C CYS A 9 -11.55 -8.63 -17.44
N PHE A 10 -12.17 -9.16 -16.39
CA PHE A 10 -13.23 -8.42 -15.69
C PHE A 10 -12.65 -7.25 -14.87
N HIS A 11 -11.43 -7.42 -14.37
CA HIS A 11 -10.71 -6.32 -13.72
C HIS A 11 -10.41 -5.20 -14.72
N MET A 12 -9.91 -5.52 -15.93
CA MET A 12 -9.72 -4.53 -17.00
C MET A 12 -11.01 -3.76 -17.30
N LEU A 13 -12.15 -4.46 -17.44
CA LEU A 13 -13.44 -3.82 -17.66
C LEU A 13 -13.85 -2.91 -16.49
N ALA A 14 -13.66 -3.36 -15.25
CA ALA A 14 -14.03 -2.61 -14.04
C ALA A 14 -13.29 -1.27 -13.91
N VAL A 15 -12.03 -1.20 -14.39
CA VAL A 15 -11.24 0.04 -14.42
C VAL A 15 -11.36 0.82 -15.73
N GLY A 16 -12.31 0.44 -16.61
CA GLY A 16 -12.57 1.14 -17.87
C GLY A 16 -11.56 0.86 -18.97
N ALA A 17 -10.74 -0.18 -18.84
CA ALA A 17 -9.76 -0.60 -19.84
C ALA A 17 -10.36 -1.61 -20.83
N GLY A 18 -9.80 -1.64 -22.05
CA GLY A 18 -10.08 -2.69 -23.02
C GLY A 18 -9.32 -3.97 -22.71
N CYS A 19 -9.96 -5.13 -22.95
CA CYS A 19 -9.31 -6.42 -22.75
C CYS A 19 -8.41 -6.80 -23.94
N SER A 20 -7.20 -7.26 -23.64
CA SER A 20 -6.28 -7.83 -24.64
C SER A 20 -5.59 -9.07 -24.07
N ILE A 21 -5.62 -10.16 -24.82
CA ILE A 21 -4.91 -11.40 -24.50
C ILE A 21 -3.92 -11.70 -25.61
N GLY A 22 -2.62 -11.74 -25.28
CA GLY A 22 -1.56 -12.15 -26.20
C GLY A 22 -1.41 -13.67 -26.22
N ASP A 23 -1.20 -14.23 -27.41
CA ASP A 23 -0.81 -15.63 -27.59
C ASP A 23 0.34 -15.72 -28.60
N GLN A 24 1.26 -16.66 -28.35
CA GLN A 24 2.34 -16.94 -29.30
C GLN A 24 1.85 -17.89 -30.39
N LEU A 25 1.99 -17.46 -31.65
CA LEU A 25 1.70 -18.31 -32.77
C LEU A 25 2.69 -19.48 -32.84
N HIS A 26 2.15 -20.66 -33.12
CA HIS A 26 2.96 -21.82 -33.49
C HIS A 26 3.86 -21.48 -34.72
N PRO A 27 5.09 -22.01 -34.82
CA PRO A 27 6.01 -21.72 -35.93
C PRO A 27 5.41 -21.92 -37.31
N ARG A 28 4.39 -22.76 -37.48
CA ARG A 28 3.63 -22.96 -38.73
C ARG A 28 2.46 -22.00 -38.93
N GLY A 29 2.30 -21.00 -38.05
CA GLY A 29 1.24 -19.99 -38.14
C GLY A 29 -0.18 -20.51 -37.82
N VAL A 30 -0.30 -21.64 -37.13
CA VAL A 30 -1.60 -22.20 -36.73
C VAL A 30 -1.93 -21.81 -35.27
N LEU A 31 -3.20 -21.54 -35.03
CA LEU A 31 -3.70 -21.22 -33.68
C LEU A 31 -3.82 -22.49 -32.85
N SER A 32 -3.53 -22.37 -31.55
CA SER A 32 -3.80 -23.44 -30.60
C SER A 32 -5.31 -23.52 -30.31
N LYS A 33 -5.96 -24.59 -30.78
CA LYS A 33 -7.41 -24.74 -30.57
C LYS A 33 -7.80 -24.67 -29.09
N GLY A 34 -7.07 -25.34 -28.20
CA GLY A 34 -7.37 -25.36 -26.78
C GLY A 34 -7.22 -23.99 -26.10
N ALA A 35 -6.19 -23.21 -26.50
CA ALA A 35 -6.00 -21.84 -26.01
C ALA A 35 -7.15 -20.93 -26.49
N TYR A 36 -7.50 -20.99 -27.75
CA TYR A 36 -8.54 -20.12 -28.34
C TYR A 36 -9.96 -20.52 -27.91
N ASP A 37 -10.23 -21.81 -27.62
CA ASP A 37 -11.49 -22.23 -27.00
C ASP A 37 -11.63 -21.62 -25.59
N LEU A 38 -10.54 -21.63 -24.80
CA LEU A 38 -10.52 -21.02 -23.46
C LEU A 38 -10.71 -19.50 -23.54
N ILE A 39 -9.95 -18.81 -24.40
CA ILE A 39 -10.04 -17.36 -24.61
C ILE A 39 -11.45 -16.99 -25.09
N GLY A 40 -12.00 -17.72 -26.05
CA GLY A 40 -13.34 -17.48 -26.58
C GLY A 40 -14.44 -17.58 -25.53
N ASN A 41 -14.34 -18.56 -24.62
CA ASN A 41 -15.29 -18.69 -23.51
C ASN A 41 -15.24 -17.47 -22.59
N VAL A 42 -14.04 -16.98 -22.26
CA VAL A 42 -13.88 -15.78 -21.42
C VAL A 42 -14.38 -14.54 -22.14
N TYR A 43 -14.01 -14.36 -23.42
CA TYR A 43 -14.45 -13.18 -24.20
C TYR A 43 -15.96 -13.14 -24.42
N LYS A 44 -16.63 -14.28 -24.52
CA LYS A 44 -18.09 -14.32 -24.52
C LYS A 44 -18.68 -13.71 -23.25
N SER A 45 -18.09 -14.03 -22.09
CA SER A 45 -18.49 -13.44 -20.80
C SER A 45 -18.12 -11.96 -20.71
N VAL A 46 -17.02 -11.53 -21.34
CA VAL A 46 -16.64 -10.11 -21.47
C VAL A 46 -17.67 -9.35 -22.31
N GLU A 47 -18.02 -9.87 -23.48
CA GLU A 47 -19.00 -9.28 -24.38
C GLU A 47 -20.36 -9.05 -23.70
N GLU A 48 -20.80 -10.00 -22.86
CA GLU A 48 -22.04 -9.88 -22.08
C GLU A 48 -21.98 -8.72 -21.05
N LYS A 49 -20.78 -8.35 -20.57
CA LYS A 49 -20.56 -7.32 -19.53
C LYS A 49 -20.22 -5.94 -20.12
N GLU A 50 -19.63 -5.88 -21.31
CA GLU A 50 -19.23 -4.62 -21.95
C GLU A 50 -20.32 -3.51 -21.94
N PRO A 51 -21.61 -3.81 -22.23
CA PRO A 51 -22.63 -2.78 -22.23
C PRO A 51 -22.80 -2.06 -20.88
N TYR A 52 -22.45 -2.72 -19.77
CA TYR A 52 -22.52 -2.15 -18.43
C TYR A 52 -21.27 -1.37 -18.02
N CYS A 53 -20.17 -1.51 -18.78
CA CYS A 53 -18.88 -0.89 -18.51
C CYS A 53 -18.53 0.23 -19.52
N ARG A 54 -19.35 0.41 -20.57
CA ARG A 54 -19.09 1.43 -21.60
C ARG A 54 -19.59 2.80 -21.14
N ASP A 55 -18.75 3.82 -21.32
CA ASP A 55 -19.05 5.23 -20.99
C ASP A 55 -19.46 5.45 -19.52
N VAL A 56 -18.98 4.61 -18.62
CA VAL A 56 -19.18 4.75 -17.17
C VAL A 56 -17.94 5.35 -16.52
N LYS A 57 -18.15 6.15 -15.46
CA LYS A 57 -17.06 6.61 -14.58
C LYS A 57 -16.96 5.64 -13.41
N ALA A 58 -15.78 5.09 -13.16
CA ALA A 58 -15.52 4.31 -11.96
C ALA A 58 -15.81 5.17 -10.72
N ARG A 59 -16.50 4.62 -9.75
CA ARG A 59 -16.74 5.28 -8.47
C ARG A 59 -15.66 4.80 -7.49
N THR A 60 -14.56 5.54 -7.46
CA THR A 60 -13.43 5.29 -6.58
C THR A 60 -13.44 6.33 -5.46
N GLU A 61 -13.38 5.87 -4.22
CA GLU A 61 -13.36 6.74 -3.03
C GLU A 61 -11.99 6.77 -2.36
N ILE A 62 -11.05 5.97 -2.87
CA ILE A 62 -9.68 5.83 -2.36
C ILE A 62 -8.69 6.20 -3.46
N ALA A 63 -7.75 7.07 -3.13
CA ALA A 63 -6.57 7.34 -3.94
C ALA A 63 -5.32 6.79 -3.26
N VAL A 64 -4.41 6.24 -4.03
CA VAL A 64 -3.07 5.85 -3.60
C VAL A 64 -2.06 6.71 -4.35
N ILE A 65 -1.29 7.52 -3.64
CA ILE A 65 -0.22 8.31 -4.26
C ILE A 65 0.93 7.37 -4.65
N THR A 66 1.33 7.40 -5.92
CA THR A 66 2.50 6.61 -6.36
C THR A 66 3.79 7.17 -5.79
N PRO A 67 4.68 6.34 -5.22
CA PRO A 67 5.98 6.80 -4.74
C PRO A 67 7.01 7.04 -5.85
N GLU A 68 6.72 6.67 -7.09
CA GLU A 68 7.68 6.73 -8.21
C GLU A 68 8.18 8.14 -8.51
N GLU A 69 7.34 9.15 -8.34
CA GLU A 69 7.74 10.56 -8.52
C GLU A 69 8.75 11.05 -7.48
N PHE A 70 8.84 10.38 -6.32
CA PHE A 70 9.75 10.71 -5.22
C PHE A 70 11.08 9.96 -5.30
N TYR A 71 11.23 9.03 -6.24
CA TYR A 71 12.49 8.32 -6.43
C TYR A 71 13.51 9.17 -7.18
N PRO A 72 14.82 8.97 -6.90
CA PRO A 72 15.89 9.52 -7.73
C PRO A 72 15.73 9.12 -9.20
N GLU A 73 16.17 9.99 -10.12
CA GLU A 73 16.03 9.74 -11.57
C GLU A 73 16.65 8.42 -12.04
N ASP A 74 17.75 8.03 -11.45
CA ASP A 74 18.45 6.76 -11.74
C ASP A 74 17.73 5.52 -11.19
N ALA A 75 16.77 5.69 -10.31
CA ALA A 75 15.98 4.60 -9.72
C ALA A 75 14.60 4.41 -10.38
N LYS A 76 14.15 5.38 -11.19
CA LYS A 76 12.78 5.40 -11.76
C LYS A 76 12.48 4.26 -12.74
N ASP A 77 13.47 3.67 -13.37
CA ASP A 77 13.27 2.71 -14.46
C ASP A 77 13.25 1.23 -14.02
N SER A 78 13.38 0.92 -12.75
CA SER A 78 13.80 -0.43 -12.43
C SER A 78 12.80 -1.34 -11.75
N VAL A 79 11.91 -0.89 -10.89
CA VAL A 79 11.00 -1.82 -10.16
C VAL A 79 9.78 -1.09 -9.60
N LEU A 80 8.61 -1.72 -9.69
CA LEU A 80 7.43 -1.30 -8.94
C LEU A 80 7.74 -1.26 -7.44
N SER A 81 7.36 -0.19 -6.77
CA SER A 81 7.57 -0.02 -5.33
C SER A 81 6.93 -1.16 -4.54
N PRO A 82 7.67 -1.85 -3.66
CA PRO A 82 7.09 -2.88 -2.79
C PRO A 82 5.95 -2.36 -1.91
N SER A 83 6.02 -1.11 -1.46
CA SER A 83 4.96 -0.48 -0.67
C SER A 83 3.70 -0.23 -1.49
N LEU A 84 3.84 0.19 -2.75
CA LEU A 84 2.71 0.32 -3.66
C LEU A 84 2.08 -1.05 -3.96
N ILE A 85 2.89 -2.06 -4.28
CA ILE A 85 2.41 -3.44 -4.49
C ILE A 85 1.64 -3.95 -3.26
N GLY A 86 2.19 -3.74 -2.06
CA GLY A 86 1.56 -4.14 -0.81
C GLY A 86 0.22 -3.44 -0.58
N THR A 87 0.17 -2.13 -0.78
CA THR A 87 -1.06 -1.32 -0.66
C THR A 87 -2.13 -1.77 -1.65
N VAL A 88 -1.76 -1.93 -2.91
CA VAL A 88 -2.68 -2.42 -3.97
C VAL A 88 -3.25 -3.80 -3.61
N ARG A 89 -2.38 -4.70 -3.15
CA ARG A 89 -2.81 -6.04 -2.75
C ARG A 89 -3.79 -6.02 -1.56
N ILE A 90 -3.51 -5.22 -0.53
CA ILE A 90 -4.41 -5.06 0.62
C ILE A 90 -5.78 -4.56 0.16
N LEU A 91 -5.84 -3.52 -0.66
CA LEU A 91 -7.09 -2.95 -1.15
C LEU A 91 -7.88 -3.94 -2.03
N GLN A 92 -7.20 -4.70 -2.88
CA GLN A 92 -7.82 -5.74 -3.70
C GLN A 92 -8.37 -6.90 -2.85
N GLU A 93 -7.63 -7.37 -1.86
CA GLU A 93 -8.08 -8.43 -0.95
C GLU A 93 -9.28 -7.99 -0.09
N LEU A 94 -9.36 -6.70 0.24
CA LEU A 94 -10.50 -6.10 0.94
C LEU A 94 -11.68 -5.76 0.01
N GLY A 95 -11.51 -5.88 -1.31
CA GLY A 95 -12.56 -5.60 -2.30
C GLY A 95 -12.84 -4.11 -2.53
N TYR A 96 -11.91 -3.23 -2.17
CA TYR A 96 -12.04 -1.79 -2.44
C TYR A 96 -11.63 -1.44 -3.87
N GLN A 97 -12.34 -0.47 -4.45
CA GLN A 97 -11.92 0.20 -5.68
C GLN A 97 -11.08 1.43 -5.33
N PHE A 98 -10.02 1.65 -6.07
CA PHE A 98 -9.08 2.76 -5.84
C PHE A 98 -8.43 3.19 -7.15
N ASP A 99 -7.93 4.42 -7.16
CA ASP A 99 -7.08 4.94 -8.22
C ASP A 99 -5.64 5.08 -7.72
N ILE A 100 -4.67 4.83 -8.58
CA ILE A 100 -3.26 5.17 -8.34
C ILE A 100 -3.02 6.49 -9.06
N ILE A 101 -2.62 7.51 -8.32
CA ILE A 101 -2.45 8.87 -8.81
C ILE A 101 -1.08 9.43 -8.42
N ASP A 102 -0.65 10.48 -9.10
CA ASP A 102 0.51 11.27 -8.70
C ASP A 102 0.12 12.42 -7.74
N SER A 103 1.11 13.11 -7.20
CA SER A 103 0.88 14.22 -6.25
C SER A 103 0.22 15.45 -6.90
N GLN A 104 0.20 15.56 -8.22
CA GLN A 104 -0.35 16.71 -8.94
C GLN A 104 -1.86 16.60 -9.18
N MET A 105 -2.39 15.36 -9.21
CA MET A 105 -3.80 15.11 -9.49
C MET A 105 -4.71 15.65 -8.38
N PRO A 106 -5.93 16.14 -8.71
CA PRO A 106 -6.88 16.64 -7.72
C PRO A 106 -7.34 15.53 -6.77
N LEU A 107 -7.69 15.89 -5.54
CA LEU A 107 -8.13 14.95 -4.49
C LEU A 107 -9.62 15.06 -4.16
N ASP A 108 -10.35 15.96 -4.79
CA ASP A 108 -11.72 16.32 -4.41
C ASP A 108 -12.73 15.18 -4.52
N ASP A 109 -12.48 14.22 -5.40
CA ASP A 109 -13.36 13.05 -5.62
C ASP A 109 -13.10 11.92 -4.61
N TYR A 110 -12.03 11.98 -3.80
CA TYR A 110 -11.62 10.89 -2.90
C TYR A 110 -11.97 11.19 -1.44
N GLN A 111 -12.37 10.16 -0.70
CA GLN A 111 -12.59 10.24 0.75
C GLN A 111 -11.33 9.89 1.54
N VAL A 112 -10.51 8.99 1.01
CA VAL A 112 -9.28 8.52 1.64
C VAL A 112 -8.12 8.63 0.66
N VAL A 113 -7.02 9.20 1.11
CA VAL A 113 -5.74 9.23 0.39
C VAL A 113 -4.72 8.38 1.15
N ILE A 114 -4.09 7.43 0.47
CA ILE A 114 -3.06 6.56 1.03
C ILE A 114 -1.68 6.99 0.50
N LEU A 115 -0.75 7.17 1.41
CA LEU A 115 0.64 7.56 1.16
C LEU A 115 1.56 6.41 1.55
N PRO A 116 1.92 5.49 0.63
CA PRO A 116 2.71 4.30 0.96
C PRO A 116 4.20 4.60 1.11
N ASP A 117 4.74 4.37 2.28
CA ASP A 117 6.13 4.40 2.75
C ASP A 117 7.02 5.57 2.29
N CYS A 118 7.22 5.72 0.99
CA CYS A 118 8.28 6.59 0.43
C CYS A 118 7.73 7.85 -0.23
N ILE A 119 6.61 8.37 0.23
CA ILE A 119 6.07 9.66 -0.21
C ILE A 119 6.76 10.75 0.62
N TYR A 120 7.97 11.12 0.21
CA TYR A 120 8.80 12.00 1.03
C TYR A 120 8.17 13.37 1.25
N HIS A 121 8.34 13.86 2.47
CA HIS A 121 7.85 15.18 2.86
C HIS A 121 8.41 16.29 1.96
N ASN A 122 7.52 17.11 1.41
CA ASN A 122 7.84 18.41 0.83
C ASN A 122 6.71 19.40 1.15
N GLU A 123 6.99 20.66 1.08
CA GLU A 123 6.07 21.70 1.53
C GLU A 123 4.80 21.79 0.67
N ASP A 124 4.90 21.60 -0.65
CA ASP A 124 3.74 21.66 -1.55
C ASP A 124 2.78 20.50 -1.28
N LEU A 125 3.30 19.28 -1.10
CA LEU A 125 2.50 18.13 -0.75
C LEU A 125 1.86 18.28 0.63
N LYS A 126 2.60 18.80 1.62
CA LYS A 126 2.08 19.09 2.95
C LYS A 126 0.88 20.03 2.88
N GLN A 127 1.02 21.16 2.21
CA GLN A 127 -0.06 22.14 2.06
C GLN A 127 -1.27 21.55 1.35
N LYS A 128 -1.05 20.72 0.33
CA LYS A 128 -2.12 20.01 -0.36
C LYS A 128 -2.86 19.04 0.57
N MET A 129 -2.14 18.25 1.36
CA MET A 129 -2.73 17.32 2.32
C MET A 129 -3.46 18.05 3.45
N GLU A 130 -2.92 19.15 3.97
CA GLU A 130 -3.57 19.98 4.97
C GLU A 130 -4.89 20.58 4.45
N ALA A 131 -4.89 21.08 3.20
CA ALA A 131 -6.11 21.57 2.57
C ALA A 131 -7.15 20.47 2.36
N TYR A 132 -6.72 19.28 1.96
CA TYR A 132 -7.59 18.12 1.81
C TYR A 132 -8.20 17.66 3.14
N LEU A 133 -7.38 17.58 4.20
CA LEU A 133 -7.85 17.27 5.57
C LEU A 133 -8.84 18.31 6.10
N ALA A 134 -8.58 19.61 5.85
CA ALA A 134 -9.48 20.70 6.24
C ALA A 134 -10.86 20.64 5.56
N GLN A 135 -10.98 19.98 4.42
CA GLN A 135 -12.23 19.72 3.71
C GLN A 135 -12.94 18.43 4.16
N GLY A 136 -12.38 17.73 5.15
CA GLY A 136 -12.97 16.50 5.71
C GLY A 136 -12.47 15.22 5.04
N GLY A 137 -11.40 15.27 4.25
CA GLY A 137 -10.71 14.11 3.72
C GLY A 137 -9.95 13.33 4.81
N HIS A 138 -9.57 12.10 4.52
CA HIS A 138 -8.82 11.24 5.43
C HIS A 138 -7.51 10.80 4.78
N VAL A 139 -6.41 10.80 5.55
CA VAL A 139 -5.09 10.39 5.06
C VAL A 139 -4.59 9.20 5.87
N ILE A 140 -4.09 8.18 5.18
CA ILE A 140 -3.37 7.05 5.78
C ILE A 140 -1.94 7.12 5.24
N GLY A 141 -0.97 7.29 6.13
CA GLY A 141 0.44 7.22 5.77
C GLY A 141 1.14 6.07 6.45
N SER A 142 2.15 5.54 5.82
CA SER A 142 3.03 4.54 6.40
C SER A 142 4.49 4.96 6.33
N PHE A 143 5.26 4.52 7.28
CA PHE A 143 6.71 4.68 7.44
C PHE A 143 7.17 6.14 7.30
N ASP A 144 7.78 6.51 6.16
CA ASP A 144 8.44 7.80 5.93
C ASP A 144 7.54 8.83 5.24
N SER A 145 6.31 8.44 4.91
CA SER A 145 5.42 9.27 4.12
C SER A 145 4.99 10.54 4.85
N CYS A 146 5.28 11.69 4.26
CA CYS A 146 4.97 13.02 4.80
C CYS A 146 5.41 13.24 6.26
N LEU A 147 6.48 12.56 6.69
CA LEU A 147 7.05 12.70 8.04
C LEU A 147 8.29 13.62 8.03
N PRO A 148 8.19 14.87 8.50
CA PRO A 148 9.32 15.77 8.61
C PRO A 148 10.40 15.22 9.53
N LYS A 149 11.67 15.26 9.11
CA LYS A 149 12.79 14.72 9.90
C LYS A 149 13.44 15.75 10.83
N ASP A 150 12.98 16.98 10.80
CA ASP A 150 13.47 18.07 11.65
C ASP A 150 12.79 18.12 13.04
N GLY A 151 11.90 17.18 13.33
CA GLY A 151 11.14 17.10 14.57
C GLY A 151 9.91 18.01 14.62
N SER A 152 9.56 18.68 13.52
CA SER A 152 8.29 19.39 13.42
C SER A 152 7.11 18.41 13.32
N GLU A 153 5.92 18.89 13.69
CA GLU A 153 4.70 18.09 13.64
C GLU A 153 4.33 17.77 12.19
N SER A 154 4.03 16.50 11.95
CA SER A 154 3.52 16.02 10.66
C SER A 154 2.00 16.20 10.55
N ILE A 155 1.47 15.99 9.33
CA ILE A 155 0.02 15.97 9.06
C ILE A 155 -0.74 14.90 9.85
N TYR A 156 -0.04 13.95 10.45
CA TYR A 156 -0.62 12.87 11.29
C TYR A 156 -0.70 13.21 12.77
N GLY A 157 -0.25 14.40 13.18
CA GLY A 157 -0.21 14.78 14.58
C GLY A 157 0.91 14.11 15.39
N VAL A 158 1.97 13.68 14.72
CA VAL A 158 3.18 13.11 15.33
C VAL A 158 4.43 13.86 14.85
N ALA A 159 5.47 13.85 15.67
CA ALA A 159 6.79 14.38 15.33
C ALA A 159 7.82 13.24 15.31
N PHE A 160 8.70 13.26 14.32
CA PHE A 160 9.83 12.33 14.23
C PHE A 160 10.83 12.60 15.35
N GLU A 161 11.30 11.56 16.04
CA GLU A 161 12.36 11.67 17.03
C GLU A 161 13.68 11.08 16.53
N LYS A 162 13.65 9.83 16.10
CA LYS A 162 14.84 9.13 15.57
C LYS A 162 14.47 7.84 14.84
N GLU A 163 15.41 7.26 14.14
CA GLU A 163 15.29 5.85 13.73
C GLU A 163 15.33 4.94 14.96
N SER A 164 14.54 3.87 14.93
CA SER A 164 14.59 2.89 16.00
C SER A 164 15.99 2.29 16.16
N GLU A 165 16.39 2.04 17.41
CA GLU A 165 17.65 1.37 17.73
C GLU A 165 17.65 -0.11 17.30
N TYR A 166 16.45 -0.70 17.17
CA TYR A 166 16.25 -2.10 16.84
C TYR A 166 15.89 -2.28 15.36
N TYR A 167 16.52 -3.24 14.71
CA TYR A 167 16.19 -3.58 13.32
C TYR A 167 14.87 -4.34 13.21
N ARG A 168 14.49 -5.10 14.24
CA ARG A 168 13.22 -5.79 14.35
C ARG A 168 12.64 -5.55 15.72
N GLU A 169 11.42 -5.09 15.73
CA GLU A 169 10.65 -4.74 16.93
C GLU A 169 9.31 -5.44 16.88
N PHE A 170 8.50 -5.22 17.90
CA PHE A 170 7.15 -5.76 17.93
C PHE A 170 6.16 -4.62 18.13
N VAL A 171 4.92 -4.87 17.71
CA VAL A 171 3.78 -3.99 17.95
C VAL A 171 2.69 -4.76 18.68
N MET A 172 2.03 -4.10 19.62
CA MET A 172 0.90 -4.64 20.36
C MET A 172 -0.33 -3.77 20.08
N PRO A 173 -1.26 -4.21 19.21
CA PRO A 173 -2.49 -3.48 18.95
C PRO A 173 -3.38 -3.41 20.19
N ASN A 174 -4.01 -2.26 20.42
CA ASN A 174 -5.02 -2.12 21.46
C ASN A 174 -6.37 -2.76 21.05
N ASP A 175 -7.37 -2.72 21.93
CA ASP A 175 -8.68 -3.32 21.65
C ASP A 175 -9.47 -2.60 20.54
N VAL A 176 -9.08 -1.41 20.10
CA VAL A 176 -9.74 -0.67 19.02
C VAL A 176 -9.39 -1.28 17.66
N ILE A 177 -8.09 -1.38 17.35
CA ILE A 177 -7.62 -1.89 16.05
C ILE A 177 -7.29 -3.38 16.07
N GLY A 178 -7.09 -3.96 17.25
CA GLY A 178 -6.79 -5.38 17.45
C GLY A 178 -8.01 -6.25 17.76
N LYS A 179 -9.25 -5.74 17.59
CA LYS A 179 -10.48 -6.43 18.00
C LYS A 179 -10.60 -7.85 17.46
N ASP A 180 -10.22 -8.07 16.21
CA ASP A 180 -10.35 -9.36 15.53
C ASP A 180 -8.99 -10.08 15.36
N LEU A 181 -7.93 -9.57 16.01
CA LEU A 181 -6.60 -10.15 15.98
C LEU A 181 -6.35 -10.99 17.26
N PRO A 182 -5.44 -11.96 17.20
CA PRO A 182 -4.91 -12.60 18.40
C PRO A 182 -4.33 -11.53 19.35
N LYS A 183 -4.57 -11.71 20.66
CA LYS A 183 -4.01 -10.80 21.68
C LYS A 183 -2.55 -11.17 21.95
N GLU A 184 -1.69 -10.85 21.00
CA GLU A 184 -0.26 -11.10 21.05
C GLU A 184 0.53 -10.00 20.34
N GLU A 185 1.82 -10.01 20.56
CA GLU A 185 2.75 -9.08 19.94
C GLU A 185 3.08 -9.54 18.50
N PHE A 186 3.04 -8.61 17.55
CA PHE A 186 3.34 -8.88 16.15
C PHE A 186 4.72 -8.33 15.79
N VAL A 187 5.57 -9.17 15.18
CA VAL A 187 6.91 -8.76 14.77
C VAL A 187 6.87 -7.87 13.53
N MET A 188 7.61 -6.76 13.59
CA MET A 188 7.87 -5.87 12.45
C MET A 188 9.26 -6.16 11.91
N TYR A 189 9.34 -6.63 10.66
CA TYR A 189 10.60 -7.10 10.06
C TYR A 189 11.46 -5.97 9.47
N LEU A 190 10.91 -4.78 9.30
CA LEU A 190 11.66 -3.59 8.87
C LEU A 190 11.88 -2.67 10.07
N ARG A 191 12.97 -1.89 10.01
CA ARG A 191 13.26 -0.89 11.02
C ARG A 191 12.21 0.22 10.95
N GLY A 192 11.64 0.56 12.08
CA GLY A 192 10.69 1.66 12.22
C GLY A 192 11.34 2.96 12.68
N TYR A 193 10.50 3.92 12.98
CA TYR A 193 10.89 5.19 13.60
C TYR A 193 10.29 5.30 15.00
N ASP A 194 10.99 5.99 15.88
CA ASP A 194 10.44 6.49 17.12
C ASP A 194 9.80 7.84 16.83
N VAL A 195 8.54 7.98 17.17
CA VAL A 195 7.76 9.21 16.97
C VAL A 195 7.16 9.66 18.29
N LYS A 196 7.00 10.98 18.43
CA LYS A 196 6.31 11.58 19.57
C LYS A 196 4.90 11.98 19.17
N PRO A 197 3.84 11.46 19.82
CA PRO A 197 2.48 11.96 19.65
C PRO A 197 2.39 13.44 20.10
N VAL A 198 1.81 14.28 19.25
CA VAL A 198 1.55 15.71 19.53
C VAL A 198 0.03 15.93 19.64
N HIS A 199 -0.70 15.58 18.59
CA HIS A 199 -2.17 15.61 18.53
C HIS A 199 -2.75 14.26 18.05
N ALA A 200 -2.01 13.16 18.24
CA ALA A 200 -2.40 11.82 17.81
C ALA A 200 -2.74 10.92 18.99
N GLU A 201 -3.64 9.98 18.76
CA GLU A 201 -3.95 8.89 19.68
C GLU A 201 -3.07 7.67 19.34
N VAL A 202 -2.47 7.04 20.35
CA VAL A 202 -1.68 5.82 20.17
C VAL A 202 -2.60 4.61 20.21
N LEU A 203 -2.62 3.86 19.11
CA LEU A 203 -3.46 2.66 18.94
C LEU A 203 -2.67 1.35 19.03
N MET A 204 -1.33 1.43 18.93
CA MET A 204 -0.41 0.30 19.10
C MET A 204 0.77 0.71 19.95
N ASP A 205 1.11 -0.13 20.92
CA ASP A 205 2.35 0.00 21.64
C ASP A 205 3.49 -0.66 20.85
N LYS A 206 4.63 0.02 20.82
CA LYS A 206 5.88 -0.57 20.35
C LYS A 206 6.52 -1.34 21.49
N ILE A 207 6.90 -2.59 21.25
CA ILE A 207 7.54 -3.47 22.23
C ILE A 207 8.98 -3.74 21.79
N GLU A 208 9.92 -3.50 22.71
CA GLU A 208 11.34 -3.69 22.46
C GLU A 208 11.72 -5.18 22.47
N PRO A 209 12.64 -5.62 21.60
CA PRO A 209 13.27 -6.93 21.75
C PRO A 209 14.27 -6.93 22.93
N TYR A 210 14.69 -8.12 23.38
CA TYR A 210 15.75 -8.23 24.40
C TYR A 210 17.09 -7.67 23.93
N PHE A 211 17.38 -7.72 22.64
CA PHE A 211 18.61 -7.19 22.04
C PHE A 211 18.44 -7.01 20.52
N ASP A 212 19.26 -6.17 19.94
CA ASP A 212 19.35 -6.08 18.49
C ASP A 212 20.24 -7.20 17.96
N ARG A 213 19.75 -7.98 16.99
CA ARG A 213 20.50 -9.10 16.40
C ARG A 213 21.56 -8.58 15.44
N LYS A 214 22.73 -8.36 15.96
CA LYS A 214 23.92 -7.87 15.22
C LYS A 214 25.12 -8.80 15.43
N GLY A 215 25.92 -8.97 14.37
CA GLY A 215 27.25 -9.56 14.44
C GLY A 215 27.35 -10.82 15.31
N ASN A 216 27.78 -10.65 16.55
CA ASN A 216 28.01 -11.72 17.52
C ASN A 216 26.80 -12.05 18.42
N THR A 217 25.69 -11.36 18.29
CA THR A 217 24.45 -11.73 18.98
C THR A 217 23.71 -12.81 18.21
N PHE A 218 23.40 -13.93 18.88
CA PHE A 218 22.75 -15.07 18.23
C PHE A 218 21.43 -15.43 18.91
N CYS A 219 20.46 -15.79 18.10
CA CYS A 219 19.26 -16.52 18.49
C CYS A 219 18.86 -17.45 17.33
N SER A 220 18.13 -18.53 17.65
CA SER A 220 17.72 -19.53 16.64
C SER A 220 16.70 -19.00 15.60
N HIS A 221 16.02 -17.88 15.90
CA HIS A 221 15.06 -17.24 15.03
C HIS A 221 15.69 -16.08 14.24
N GLN A 222 14.96 -15.58 13.23
CA GLN A 222 15.41 -14.43 12.44
C GLN A 222 15.46 -13.12 13.24
N HIS A 223 14.76 -13.05 14.37
CA HIS A 223 14.71 -11.90 15.27
C HIS A 223 14.93 -12.33 16.72
N ALA A 224 15.41 -11.42 17.54
CA ALA A 224 15.44 -11.61 18.97
C ALA A 224 14.00 -11.71 19.52
N PRO A 225 13.76 -12.43 20.63
CA PRO A 225 12.45 -12.48 21.23
C PRO A 225 12.05 -11.11 21.81
N SER A 226 10.75 -10.88 21.92
CA SER A 226 10.21 -9.72 22.64
C SER A 226 10.62 -9.73 24.10
N SER A 227 10.92 -8.55 24.65
CA SER A 227 11.17 -8.38 26.09
C SER A 227 9.91 -8.07 26.88
N GLY A 228 8.80 -7.78 26.21
CA GLY A 228 7.57 -7.25 26.82
C GLY A 228 7.70 -5.79 27.30
N LYS A 229 8.83 -5.13 27.07
CA LYS A 229 9.03 -3.75 27.47
C LYS A 229 8.45 -2.81 26.43
N VAL A 230 7.52 -1.97 26.85
CA VAL A 230 6.95 -0.90 26.01
C VAL A 230 8.03 0.15 25.75
N GLY A 231 8.29 0.41 24.45
CA GLY A 231 9.13 1.48 23.96
C GLY A 231 8.36 2.78 23.73
N SER A 232 8.97 3.72 23.02
CA SER A 232 8.22 4.87 22.49
C SER A 232 7.28 4.41 21.36
N PRO A 233 6.14 5.06 21.19
CA PRO A 233 5.22 4.75 20.11
C PRO A 233 5.83 4.95 18.73
#